data_b66939552e1636cfc6ed51fd36279b31
#
_entry.id   b66939552e1636cfc6ed51fd36279b31
#
_cell.length_a   1.000
_cell.length_b   1.000
_cell.length_c   1.000
_cell.angle_alpha   90.00
_cell.angle_beta   90.00
_cell.angle_gamma   90.00
#
_symmetry.space_group_name_H-M   'P 1'
#
loop_
_entity.id
_entity.type
_entity.pdbx_description
1 polymer ?
#
loop_
_entity_poly.entity_id
_entity_poly.type
_entity_poly.pdbx_seq_one_letter_code
_entity_poly.pdbx_strand_id
1 'polypeptide(L)'
;MAVKNPLSEVPPLIKQDIVHHVIERTGLPRTKAEAAVDTVFEGLKEALTAGERIELRGFGVFSVRARKTGIGRNPRTGTEVSITPGKAVRFKPGKELHALETGSSENTK
;
A
#
# COMPACT_ATOMS: atom_id res chain seq x y z
N MET A 1 -29.74 0.42 13.41
CA MET A 1 -29.05 0.08 12.20
C MET A 1 -27.60 0.48 12.26
N ALA A 2 -26.78 -0.38 11.82
CA ALA A 2 -25.35 -0.07 11.86
C ALA A 2 -25.05 1.07 10.91
N VAL A 3 -24.27 1.98 11.38
CA VAL A 3 -23.81 3.04 10.50
C VAL A 3 -22.75 2.48 9.59
N LYS A 4 -23.01 2.56 8.32
CA LYS A 4 -22.04 2.10 7.38
C LYS A 4 -20.90 3.07 7.29
N ASN A 5 -19.71 2.52 7.27
CA ASN A 5 -18.54 3.32 6.98
C ASN A 5 -18.66 3.79 5.54
N PRO A 6 -18.75 5.09 5.29
CA PRO A 6 -18.87 5.57 3.91
C PRO A 6 -17.77 5.04 3.02
N LEU A 7 -16.56 4.85 3.55
CA LEU A 7 -15.46 4.38 2.74
C LEU A 7 -15.66 2.95 2.30
N SER A 8 -16.39 2.15 3.06
CA SER A 8 -16.61 0.76 2.67
C SER A 8 -17.56 0.63 1.51
N GLU A 9 -18.27 1.72 1.18
CA GLU A 9 -19.18 1.69 0.04
C GLU A 9 -18.53 2.17 -1.24
N VAL A 10 -17.32 2.65 -1.15
CA VAL A 10 -16.61 3.16 -2.31
C VAL A 10 -15.87 2.00 -2.96
N PRO A 11 -16.05 1.81 -4.26
CA PRO A 11 -15.32 0.73 -4.91
C PRO A 11 -13.83 1.01 -4.88
N PRO A 12 -13.01 -0.03 -4.90
CA PRO A 12 -11.57 0.17 -4.88
C PRO A 12 -11.09 0.85 -6.16
N LEU A 13 -10.02 1.61 -6.03
CA LEU A 13 -9.33 2.14 -7.19
C LEU A 13 -8.50 1.01 -7.78
N ILE A 14 -8.70 0.72 -9.05
CA ILE A 14 -7.94 -0.33 -9.70
C ILE A 14 -6.99 0.27 -10.71
N LYS A 15 -6.11 -0.57 -11.24
CA LYS A 15 -5.09 -0.09 -12.15
C LYS A 15 -5.69 0.61 -13.38
N GLN A 16 -6.81 0.11 -13.88
CA GLN A 16 -7.45 0.73 -15.02
C GLN A 16 -7.87 2.17 -14.74
N ASP A 17 -8.29 2.43 -13.51
CA ASP A 17 -8.65 3.80 -13.14
C ASP A 17 -7.44 4.71 -13.18
N ILE A 18 -6.29 4.18 -12.76
CA ILE A 18 -5.06 4.96 -12.80
C ILE A 18 -4.68 5.24 -14.24
N VAL A 19 -4.82 4.25 -15.11
CA VAL A 19 -4.51 4.42 -16.52
C VAL A 19 -5.40 5.50 -17.13
N HIS A 20 -6.69 5.47 -16.80
CA HIS A 20 -7.61 6.50 -17.29
C HIS A 20 -7.20 7.88 -16.82
N HIS A 21 -6.79 7.96 -15.58
CA HIS A 21 -6.37 9.24 -15.03
C HIS A 21 -5.15 9.78 -15.79
N VAL A 22 -4.21 8.89 -16.10
CA VAL A 22 -3.04 9.28 -16.85
C VAL A 22 -3.42 9.77 -18.23
N ILE A 23 -4.34 9.05 -18.88
CA ILE A 23 -4.80 9.45 -20.21
C ILE A 23 -5.40 10.85 -20.15
N GLU A 24 -6.25 11.10 -19.16
CA GLU A 24 -6.91 12.38 -19.06
C GLU A 24 -5.94 13.51 -18.79
N ARG A 25 -4.91 13.26 -18.02
CA ARG A 25 -3.99 14.30 -17.64
C ARG A 25 -2.90 14.53 -18.67
N THR A 26 -2.56 13.54 -19.46
CA THR A 26 -1.43 13.64 -20.37
C THR A 26 -1.82 13.63 -21.83
N GLY A 27 -3.00 13.12 -22.14
CA GLY A 27 -3.40 12.97 -23.54
C GLY A 27 -2.71 11.81 -24.24
N LEU A 28 -2.02 10.96 -23.50
CA LEU A 28 -1.36 9.82 -24.11
C LEU A 28 -2.38 8.81 -24.65
N PRO A 29 -2.02 8.12 -25.74
CA PRO A 29 -2.88 7.00 -26.17
C PRO A 29 -2.89 5.91 -25.11
N ARG A 30 -3.97 5.12 -25.11
CA ARG A 30 -4.15 4.12 -24.07
C ARG A 30 -2.97 3.16 -23.97
N THR A 31 -2.44 2.71 -25.09
CA THR A 31 -1.33 1.76 -25.01
C THR A 31 -0.12 2.34 -24.32
N LYS A 32 0.16 3.61 -24.56
CA LYS A 32 1.30 4.24 -23.94
C LYS A 32 1.01 4.54 -22.48
N ALA A 33 -0.21 4.92 -22.16
CA ALA A 33 -0.57 5.16 -20.76
C ALA A 33 -0.48 3.89 -19.94
N GLU A 34 -0.95 2.78 -20.51
CA GLU A 34 -0.84 1.50 -19.81
C GLU A 34 0.59 1.09 -19.59
N ALA A 35 1.42 1.28 -20.62
CA ALA A 35 2.83 0.92 -20.49
C ALA A 35 3.50 1.76 -19.42
N ALA A 36 3.16 3.05 -19.37
CA ALA A 36 3.76 3.92 -18.37
C ALA A 36 3.37 3.51 -16.97
N VAL A 37 2.09 3.25 -16.76
CA VAL A 37 1.60 2.83 -15.45
C VAL A 37 2.23 1.51 -15.04
N ASP A 38 2.28 0.55 -15.97
CA ASP A 38 2.89 -0.74 -15.68
C ASP A 38 4.36 -0.59 -15.32
N THR A 39 5.06 0.28 -16.03
CA THR A 39 6.48 0.49 -15.77
C THR A 39 6.68 1.01 -14.36
N VAL A 40 5.85 1.96 -13.94
CA VAL A 40 5.96 2.49 -12.59
C VAL A 40 5.75 1.40 -11.55
N PHE A 41 4.69 0.63 -11.70
CA PHE A 41 4.40 -0.41 -10.71
C PHE A 41 5.43 -1.53 -10.73
N GLU A 42 5.95 -1.87 -11.91
CA GLU A 42 7.01 -2.87 -11.95
C GLU A 42 8.25 -2.38 -11.23
N GLY A 43 8.58 -1.12 -11.39
CA GLY A 43 9.72 -0.55 -10.67
C GLY A 43 9.52 -0.61 -9.17
N LEU A 44 8.31 -0.27 -8.71
CA LEU A 44 8.02 -0.34 -7.29
C LEU A 44 8.11 -1.77 -6.77
N LYS A 45 7.57 -2.71 -7.53
CA LYS A 45 7.63 -4.11 -7.13
C LYS A 45 9.07 -4.60 -7.03
N GLU A 46 9.89 -4.24 -8.00
CA GLU A 46 11.27 -4.67 -7.98
C GLU A 46 12.02 -4.11 -6.79
N ALA A 47 11.80 -2.84 -6.49
CA ALA A 47 12.45 -2.22 -5.36
C ALA A 47 12.05 -2.90 -4.05
N LEU A 48 10.77 -3.15 -3.89
CA LEU A 48 10.29 -3.78 -2.67
C LEU A 48 10.77 -5.22 -2.55
N THR A 49 10.82 -5.92 -3.68
CA THR A 49 11.33 -7.28 -3.68
C THR A 49 12.79 -7.31 -3.27
N ALA A 50 13.54 -6.30 -3.66
CA ALA A 50 14.95 -6.19 -3.29
C ALA A 50 15.14 -5.66 -1.87
N GLY A 51 14.07 -5.30 -1.20
CA GLY A 51 14.16 -4.81 0.17
C GLY A 51 14.48 -3.33 0.26
N GLU A 52 14.30 -2.60 -0.83
CA GLU A 52 14.60 -1.18 -0.85
C GLU A 52 13.47 -0.36 -0.28
N ARG A 53 13.85 0.72 0.33
CA ARG A 53 12.90 1.69 0.82
C ARG A 53 12.50 2.63 -0.33
N ILE A 54 11.22 2.91 -0.43
CA ILE A 54 10.71 3.80 -1.47
C ILE A 54 10.15 5.03 -0.82
N GLU A 55 10.71 6.18 -1.13
CA GLU A 55 10.21 7.45 -0.61
C GLU A 55 9.56 8.22 -1.73
N LEU A 56 8.26 8.43 -1.61
CA LEU A 56 7.52 9.21 -2.60
C LEU A 56 7.06 10.49 -1.92
N ARG A 57 7.80 11.53 -2.19
CA ARG A 57 7.55 12.81 -1.55
C ARG A 57 6.11 13.26 -1.78
N GLY A 58 5.44 13.66 -0.72
CA GLY A 58 4.06 14.08 -0.81
C GLY A 58 3.06 12.95 -0.73
N PHE A 59 3.54 11.72 -0.80
CA PHE A 59 2.64 10.57 -0.75
C PHE A 59 2.94 9.71 0.47
N GLY A 60 4.15 9.23 0.59
CA GLY A 60 4.50 8.40 1.73
C GLY A 60 5.75 7.59 1.47
N VAL A 61 5.99 6.69 2.39
CA VAL A 61 7.19 5.86 2.35
C VAL A 61 6.78 4.40 2.46
N PHE A 62 7.29 3.59 1.55
CA PHE A 62 7.16 2.15 1.63
C PHE A 62 8.47 1.58 2.14
N SER A 63 8.38 0.62 3.03
CA SER A 63 9.57 -0.05 3.52
C SER A 63 9.28 -1.52 3.68
N VAL A 64 10.34 -2.30 3.69
CA VAL A 64 10.23 -3.74 3.86
C VAL A 64 10.81 -4.09 5.21
N ARG A 65 10.04 -4.79 6.01
CA ARG A 65 10.47 -5.18 7.33
C ARG A 65 10.47 -6.68 7.47
N ALA A 66 11.43 -7.18 8.21
CA ALA A 66 11.46 -8.57 8.50
C ALA A 66 10.25 -8.93 9.35
N ARG A 67 9.61 -10.02 9.00
CA ARG A 67 8.51 -10.51 9.77
C ARG A 67 9.05 -11.15 11.04
N LYS A 68 8.28 -11.00 12.10
CA LYS A 68 8.68 -11.62 13.35
C LYS A 68 8.85 -13.12 13.19
N THR A 69 9.91 -13.65 13.74
CA THR A 69 10.15 -15.08 13.71
C THR A 69 10.07 -15.63 15.12
N GLY A 70 10.03 -16.93 15.24
CA GLY A 70 9.99 -17.57 16.53
C GLY A 70 9.01 -18.71 16.55
N ILE A 71 8.36 -18.90 17.67
CA ILE A 71 7.41 -19.97 17.86
C ILE A 71 6.04 -19.39 18.10
N GLY A 72 5.11 -19.77 17.24
CA GLY A 72 3.74 -19.40 17.43
C GLY A 72 2.98 -20.56 18.03
N ARG A 73 1.69 -20.37 18.20
CA ARG A 73 0.85 -21.41 18.76
C ARG A 73 -0.36 -21.61 17.89
N ASN A 74 -0.63 -22.85 17.57
CA ASN A 74 -1.81 -23.18 16.79
C ASN A 74 -3.03 -22.96 17.68
N PRO A 75 -3.93 -22.03 17.30
CA PRO A 75 -5.07 -21.73 18.18
C PRO A 75 -6.04 -22.89 18.34
N ARG A 76 -6.04 -23.84 17.42
CA ARG A 76 -6.96 -24.96 17.51
C ARG A 76 -6.45 -26.06 18.40
N THR A 77 -5.18 -26.35 18.34
CA THR A 77 -4.61 -27.46 19.10
C THR A 77 -3.76 -27.00 20.26
N GLY A 78 -3.36 -25.75 20.26
CA GLY A 78 -2.44 -25.25 21.26
C GLY A 78 -1.01 -25.68 21.04
N THR A 79 -0.75 -26.35 19.94
CA THR A 79 0.59 -26.83 19.63
C THR A 79 1.46 -25.70 19.16
N GLU A 80 2.69 -25.67 19.62
CA GLU A 80 3.64 -24.67 19.17
C GLU A 80 4.16 -25.03 17.79
N VAL A 81 4.26 -24.03 16.94
CA VAL A 81 4.78 -24.23 15.59
C VAL A 81 5.78 -23.13 15.29
N SER A 82 6.78 -23.48 14.50
CA SER A 82 7.78 -22.52 14.09
C SER A 82 7.18 -21.51 13.13
N ILE A 83 7.51 -20.26 13.33
CA ILE A 83 7.09 -19.21 12.43
C ILE A 83 8.17 -18.99 11.40
N THR A 84 7.81 -19.18 10.14
CA THR A 84 8.77 -19.03 9.06
C THR A 84 9.13 -17.56 8.90
N PRO A 85 10.41 -17.25 8.79
CA PRO A 85 10.79 -15.85 8.55
C PRO A 85 10.26 -15.38 7.21
N GLY A 86 9.95 -14.11 7.14
CA GLY A 86 9.46 -13.53 5.92
C GLY A 86 9.60 -12.03 6.00
N LYS A 87 9.05 -11.37 5.01
CA LYS A 87 9.11 -9.93 4.95
C LYS A 87 7.72 -9.37 4.71
N ALA A 88 7.50 -8.18 5.21
CA ALA A 88 6.23 -7.50 5.05
C ALA A 88 6.49 -6.10 4.55
N VAL A 89 5.62 -5.64 3.66
CA VAL A 89 5.69 -4.28 3.16
C VAL A 89 4.89 -3.40 4.10
N ARG A 90 5.50 -2.30 4.52
CA ARG A 90 4.85 -1.34 5.39
C ARG A 90 4.77 -0.01 4.65
N PHE A 91 3.65 0.67 4.85
CA PHE A 91 3.44 1.97 4.25
C PHE A 91 3.24 2.99 5.35
N LYS A 92 4.02 4.05 5.29
CA LYS A 92 3.85 5.16 6.20
C LYS A 92 3.37 6.35 5.39
N PRO A 93 2.16 6.84 5.66
CA PRO A 93 1.64 7.95 4.85
C PRO A 93 2.44 9.21 5.05
N GLY A 94 2.52 10.00 4.00
CA GLY A 94 3.13 11.30 4.10
C GLY A 94 2.21 12.28 4.80
N LYS A 95 2.68 13.51 4.86
CA LYS A 95 2.01 14.51 5.64
C LYS A 95 0.54 14.69 5.28
N GLU A 96 0.26 14.76 3.98
CA GLU A 96 -1.10 15.00 3.53
C GLU A 96 -2.02 13.83 3.84
N LEU A 97 -1.52 12.62 3.66
CA LEU A 97 -2.34 11.45 3.94
C LEU A 97 -2.44 11.19 5.43
N HIS A 98 -1.42 11.57 6.16
CA HIS A 98 -1.45 11.38 7.61
C HIS A 98 -2.61 12.13 8.24
N ALA A 99 -2.96 13.27 7.68
CA ALA A 99 -4.09 14.03 8.19
C ALA A 99 -5.38 13.24 8.12
N LEU A 100 -5.51 12.37 7.11
CA LEU A 100 -6.69 11.50 7.02
C LEU A 100 -6.71 10.48 8.14
N GLU A 101 -5.56 9.95 8.49
CA GLU A 101 -5.48 8.95 9.53
C GLU A 101 -5.87 9.50 10.90
N THR A 102 -5.47 10.71 11.16
CA THR A 102 -5.78 11.30 12.46
C THR A 102 -7.22 11.75 12.53
N GLY A 103 -7.86 11.86 11.39
CA GLY A 103 -9.26 12.24 11.35
C GLY A 103 -9.54 13.65 11.76
N SER A 104 -8.60 14.30 12.35
CA SER A 104 -8.83 15.67 12.72
C SER A 104 -7.52 16.39 12.62
N SER A 105 -7.66 17.61 12.63
CA SER A 105 -6.51 18.42 12.41
C SER A 105 -5.58 18.42 13.56
N GLU A 106 -6.02 17.99 14.63
CA GLU A 106 -5.23 18.05 15.64
C GLU A 106 -4.40 17.03 15.86
N ASN A 107 -3.95 16.71 15.82
CA ASN A 107 -3.12 15.96 16.01
C ASN A 107 -2.01 15.93 16.10
N THR A 108 -1.54 15.82 16.39
CA THR A 108 -0.68 15.85 16.42
C THR A 108 0.24 15.32 16.57
N LYS A 109 0.71 14.90 16.71
CA LYS A 109 1.55 14.39 16.84
C LYS A 109 2.11 14.04 16.51
#